data_29e92a0fbcba6d6c364f53035d32ce31
#
_entry.id   29e92a0fbcba6d6c364f53035d32ce31
#
_cell.length_a   1.000
_cell.length_b   1.000
_cell.length_c   1.000
_cell.angle_alpha   90.00
_cell.angle_beta   90.00
_cell.angle_gamma   90.00
#
_symmetry.space_group_name_H-M   'P 1'
#
loop_
_entity.id
_entity.type
_entity.pdbx_description
1 polymer ?
#
loop_
_entity_poly.entity_id
_entity_poly.type
_entity_poly.pdbx_seq_one_letter_code
_entity_poly.pdbx_strand_id
1 'polypeptide(L)'
;MVKFESSGDPGFLSAVDGIANIAKATLDSQGRQPSHDGSDSEASAVVTFSGKQENLLSGLRRFDTVFLIDDSDSMAGRKWALVRAILQRATTIAARYDDDGIDIQFLNDENHNRSHITSSTLVMQTLASITPNGSTPLGAQLQKHLRAYLIYFDEQERKRPNSARQRNIIVLTDGVPDERQSMIKRTIVKAAKKLDKNDAVDEQLGIQFCVIGNEPGVAEFYSSLDNDLEQGEDLERDVSTHRI
;
A
#
# COMPACT_ATOMS: atom_id res chain seq x y z
N MET A 1 -3.00 3.74 19.35
CA MET A 1 -3.46 2.45 18.88
C MET A 1 -4.97 2.57 18.73
N VAL A 2 -5.40 3.04 17.57
CA VAL A 2 -6.83 3.20 17.25
C VAL A 2 -7.24 1.95 16.49
N LYS A 3 -8.14 1.17 17.09
CA LYS A 3 -8.79 0.02 16.44
C LYS A 3 -10.09 0.54 15.88
N PHE A 4 -10.27 0.46 14.58
CA PHE A 4 -11.58 0.55 13.96
C PHE A 4 -12.15 -0.86 13.82
N GLU A 5 -13.30 -1.07 14.43
CA GLU A 5 -14.14 -2.23 14.17
C GLU A 5 -15.11 -1.79 13.05
N SER A 6 -14.70 -1.97 11.79
CA SER A 6 -15.64 -1.93 10.68
C SER A 6 -16.26 -3.31 10.49
N SER A 7 -17.47 -3.36 10.00
CA SER A 7 -18.18 -4.58 9.62
C SER A 7 -17.62 -5.27 8.37
N GLY A 8 -16.40 -4.90 7.95
CA GLY A 8 -15.68 -5.49 6.82
C GLY A 8 -15.16 -6.89 7.11
N ASP A 9 -14.95 -7.67 6.06
CA ASP A 9 -14.38 -9.04 6.13
C ASP A 9 -13.05 -9.00 6.91
N PRO A 10 -12.92 -9.73 8.04
CA PRO A 10 -11.69 -9.79 8.82
C PRO A 10 -10.46 -10.19 8.02
N GLY A 11 -10.63 -10.82 6.86
CA GLY A 11 -9.57 -11.20 5.94
C GLY A 11 -8.89 -10.01 5.26
N PHE A 12 -9.64 -8.94 4.92
CA PHE A 12 -9.08 -7.74 4.28
C PHE A 12 -8.18 -6.95 5.23
N LEU A 13 -8.70 -6.54 6.38
CA LEU A 13 -7.95 -5.79 7.39
C LEU A 13 -6.69 -6.54 7.82
N SER A 14 -6.77 -7.86 7.93
CA SER A 14 -5.65 -8.67 8.37
C SER A 14 -4.56 -8.90 7.31
N ALA A 15 -4.90 -8.93 6.02
CA ALA A 15 -3.90 -9.01 4.96
C ALA A 15 -3.10 -7.70 4.86
N VAL A 16 -3.79 -6.58 5.02
CA VAL A 16 -3.22 -5.23 5.05
C VAL A 16 -2.37 -5.04 6.31
N ASP A 17 -2.88 -5.44 7.49
CA ASP A 17 -2.12 -5.49 8.74
C ASP A 17 -0.88 -6.39 8.63
N GLY A 18 -0.96 -7.47 7.87
CA GLY A 18 0.18 -8.34 7.58
C GLY A 18 1.33 -7.60 6.90
N ILE A 19 1.04 -6.78 5.89
CA ILE A 19 2.03 -5.98 5.17
C ILE A 19 2.57 -4.86 6.07
N ALA A 20 1.72 -4.18 6.83
CA ALA A 20 2.10 -3.17 7.80
C ALA A 20 3.00 -3.75 8.91
N ASN A 21 2.69 -4.92 9.42
CA ASN A 21 3.51 -5.63 10.40
C ASN A 21 4.87 -6.08 9.83
N ILE A 22 4.94 -6.43 8.54
CA ILE A 22 6.18 -6.74 7.85
C ILE A 22 7.08 -5.50 7.79
N ALA A 23 6.52 -4.35 7.44
CA ALA A 23 7.26 -3.09 7.40
C ALA A 23 7.78 -2.72 8.78
N LYS A 24 6.97 -2.83 9.83
CA LYS A 24 7.36 -2.58 11.23
C LYS A 24 8.44 -3.54 11.71
N ALA A 25 8.31 -4.83 11.47
CA ALA A 25 9.33 -5.83 11.83
C ALA A 25 10.66 -5.60 11.10
N THR A 26 10.62 -5.03 9.89
CA THR A 26 11.81 -4.64 9.13
C THR A 26 12.50 -3.44 9.77
N LEU A 27 11.75 -2.44 10.24
CA LEU A 27 12.25 -1.30 10.99
C LEU A 27 12.92 -1.72 12.31
N ASP A 28 12.26 -2.57 13.09
CA ASP A 28 12.74 -3.05 14.40
C ASP A 28 14.02 -3.89 14.26
N SER A 29 14.17 -4.65 13.17
CA SER A 29 15.36 -5.45 12.90
C SER A 29 16.58 -4.61 12.49
N GLN A 30 16.37 -3.46 11.85
CA GLN A 30 17.45 -2.55 11.46
C GLN A 30 17.89 -1.59 12.58
N GLY A 31 17.09 -1.44 13.65
CA GLY A 31 17.44 -0.65 14.84
C GLY A 31 18.44 -1.34 15.79
N ARG A 32 18.69 -2.63 15.63
CA ARG A 32 19.73 -3.35 16.40
C ARG A 32 21.03 -3.33 15.61
N GLN A 33 22.05 -2.59 16.12
CA GLN A 33 23.41 -2.68 15.58
C GLN A 33 23.89 -4.13 15.65
N PRO A 34 24.46 -4.68 14.55
CA PRO A 34 25.14 -5.98 14.62
C PRO A 34 26.42 -5.81 15.44
N SER A 35 26.55 -6.60 16.50
CA SER A 35 27.83 -6.86 17.12
C SER A 35 28.73 -7.54 16.07
N HIS A 36 29.93 -6.98 15.87
CA HIS A 36 30.97 -7.51 15.02
C HIS A 36 31.26 -8.98 15.37
N ASP A 37 30.75 -9.89 14.55
CA ASP A 37 31.43 -11.17 14.34
C ASP A 37 31.05 -11.69 12.93
N GLY A 38 32.13 -11.94 12.17
CA GLY A 38 32.01 -12.24 10.76
C GLY A 38 31.58 -13.68 10.49
N SER A 39 30.47 -13.83 9.83
CA SER A 39 30.23 -14.92 8.85
C SER A 39 29.00 -14.54 8.01
N ASP A 40 29.27 -14.20 6.75
CA ASP A 40 28.27 -14.01 5.72
C ASP A 40 27.55 -15.34 5.47
N SER A 41 26.38 -15.51 6.06
CA SER A 41 25.38 -16.41 5.57
C SER A 41 24.10 -15.61 5.39
N GLU A 42 23.72 -15.31 4.14
CA GLU A 42 22.38 -14.86 3.77
C GLU A 42 21.36 -15.91 4.23
N ALA A 43 21.01 -15.88 5.50
CA ALA A 43 19.87 -16.63 6.01
C ALA A 43 18.63 -15.93 5.50
N SER A 44 18.09 -16.42 4.38
CA SER A 44 16.72 -16.19 3.98
C SER A 44 15.84 -16.56 5.18
N ALA A 45 15.40 -15.55 5.94
CA ALA A 45 14.51 -15.77 7.07
C ALA A 45 13.20 -16.32 6.50
N VAL A 46 13.01 -17.62 6.66
CA VAL A 46 11.74 -18.30 6.34
C VAL A 46 10.72 -17.75 7.32
N VAL A 47 9.87 -16.83 6.86
CA VAL A 47 8.74 -16.33 7.65
C VAL A 47 7.72 -17.46 7.70
N THR A 48 7.65 -18.17 8.82
CA THR A 48 6.61 -19.16 9.09
C THR A 48 5.39 -18.45 9.66
N PHE A 49 4.25 -18.58 9.00
CA PHE A 49 2.98 -18.08 9.46
C PHE A 49 2.22 -19.14 10.26
N SER A 50 1.50 -18.75 11.30
CA SER A 50 0.53 -19.64 11.95
C SER A 50 -0.64 -19.90 11.00
N GLY A 51 -1.33 -21.06 11.11
CA GLY A 51 -2.48 -21.39 10.24
C GLY A 51 -3.59 -20.33 10.23
N LYS A 52 -3.69 -19.51 11.29
CA LYS A 52 -4.60 -18.37 11.36
C LYS A 52 -4.13 -17.21 10.45
N GLN A 53 -2.85 -16.97 10.37
CA GLN A 53 -2.24 -15.97 9.48
C GLN A 53 -2.28 -16.41 8.02
N GLU A 54 -2.12 -17.70 7.73
CA GLU A 54 -2.25 -18.24 6.37
C GLU A 54 -3.67 -18.06 5.80
N ASN A 55 -4.72 -18.28 6.61
CA ASN A 55 -6.10 -18.03 6.18
C ASN A 55 -6.36 -16.56 5.86
N LEU A 56 -5.74 -15.65 6.61
CA LEU A 56 -5.87 -14.20 6.40
C LEU A 56 -5.14 -13.75 5.12
N LEU A 57 -3.95 -14.29 4.88
CA LEU A 57 -3.17 -14.01 3.67
C LEU A 57 -3.78 -14.64 2.40
N SER A 58 -4.55 -15.73 2.52
CA SER A 58 -5.28 -16.29 1.37
C SER A 58 -6.34 -15.34 0.80
N GLY A 59 -6.80 -14.36 1.60
CA GLY A 59 -7.69 -13.29 1.16
C GLY A 59 -7.05 -12.37 0.10
N LEU A 60 -5.70 -12.26 0.07
CA LEU A 60 -4.99 -11.44 -0.93
C LEU A 60 -5.29 -11.86 -2.37
N ARG A 61 -5.64 -13.12 -2.61
CA ARG A 61 -6.01 -13.62 -3.96
C ARG A 61 -7.17 -12.89 -4.62
N ARG A 62 -7.99 -12.20 -3.82
CA ARG A 62 -9.14 -11.43 -4.33
C ARG A 62 -8.76 -10.01 -4.74
N PHE A 63 -7.58 -9.53 -4.33
CA PHE A 63 -7.17 -8.14 -4.51
C PHE A 63 -6.04 -8.03 -5.52
N ASP A 64 -6.14 -7.03 -6.40
CA ASP A 64 -4.99 -6.48 -7.10
C ASP A 64 -4.26 -5.55 -6.14
N THR A 65 -3.05 -5.90 -5.73
CA THR A 65 -2.25 -5.09 -4.81
C THR A 65 -1.32 -4.16 -5.56
N VAL A 66 -1.51 -2.86 -5.39
CA VAL A 66 -0.70 -1.81 -6.01
C VAL A 66 0.11 -1.10 -4.92
N PHE A 67 1.42 -1.12 -5.02
CA PHE A 67 2.31 -0.26 -4.23
C PHE A 67 2.54 1.04 -4.98
N LEU A 68 2.06 2.14 -4.41
CA LEU A 68 2.33 3.50 -4.87
C LEU A 68 3.47 4.08 -4.03
N ILE A 69 4.63 4.23 -4.65
CA ILE A 69 5.89 4.49 -3.95
C ILE A 69 6.31 5.93 -4.17
N ASP A 70 6.52 6.62 -3.08
CA ASP A 70 7.15 7.92 -3.05
C ASP A 70 8.65 7.76 -3.36
N ASP A 71 9.07 8.30 -4.47
CA ASP A 71 10.45 8.35 -4.95
C ASP A 71 10.98 9.79 -5.00
N SER A 72 10.46 10.68 -4.12
CA SER A 72 10.92 12.05 -3.95
C SER A 72 12.33 12.13 -3.33
N ASP A 73 12.94 13.31 -3.38
CA ASP A 73 14.29 13.57 -2.83
C ASP A 73 14.44 13.11 -1.37
N SER A 74 13.41 13.31 -0.55
CA SER A 74 13.43 12.99 0.89
C SER A 74 13.50 11.50 1.18
N MET A 75 13.10 10.67 0.23
CA MET A 75 13.15 9.20 0.32
C MET A 75 14.54 8.62 0.12
N ALA A 76 15.53 9.42 -0.26
CA ALA A 76 16.88 8.94 -0.53
C ALA A 76 17.57 8.29 0.70
N GLY A 77 18.56 7.44 0.45
CA GLY A 77 19.40 6.83 1.47
C GLY A 77 18.68 5.75 2.29
N ARG A 78 18.61 5.93 3.62
CA ARG A 78 18.10 4.92 4.55
C ARG A 78 16.60 4.60 4.32
N LYS A 79 15.79 5.60 3.99
CA LYS A 79 14.36 5.42 3.72
C LYS A 79 14.16 4.57 2.47
N TRP A 80 14.95 4.81 1.41
CA TRP A 80 14.91 3.99 0.21
C TRP A 80 15.33 2.55 0.44
N ALA A 81 16.35 2.34 1.27
CA ALA A 81 16.77 0.99 1.67
C ALA A 81 15.63 0.26 2.40
N LEU A 82 14.83 0.98 3.19
CA LEU A 82 13.68 0.43 3.89
C LEU A 82 12.53 0.06 2.94
N VAL A 83 12.22 0.93 1.96
CA VAL A 83 11.27 0.60 0.88
C VAL A 83 11.66 -0.68 0.17
N ARG A 84 12.96 -0.83 -0.17
CA ARG A 84 13.48 -2.06 -0.80
C ARG A 84 13.21 -3.30 0.06
N ALA A 85 13.48 -3.23 1.36
CA ALA A 85 13.27 -4.34 2.28
C ALA A 85 11.78 -4.69 2.45
N ILE A 86 10.90 -3.69 2.52
CA ILE A 86 9.45 -3.87 2.59
C ILE A 86 8.95 -4.58 1.34
N LEU A 87 9.29 -4.07 0.15
CA LEU A 87 8.81 -4.62 -1.12
C LEU A 87 9.36 -6.02 -1.41
N GLN A 88 10.60 -6.30 -1.04
CA GLN A 88 11.17 -7.65 -1.16
C GLN A 88 10.34 -8.66 -0.37
N ARG A 89 9.97 -8.33 0.87
CA ARG A 89 9.14 -9.20 1.73
C ARG A 89 7.71 -9.29 1.22
N ALA A 90 7.09 -8.17 0.86
CA ALA A 90 5.73 -8.12 0.34
C ALA A 90 5.60 -8.99 -0.93
N THR A 91 6.54 -8.90 -1.86
CA THR A 91 6.55 -9.72 -3.08
C THR A 91 6.71 -11.21 -2.76
N THR A 92 7.55 -11.56 -1.78
CA THR A 92 7.73 -12.96 -1.37
C THR A 92 6.44 -13.56 -0.80
N ILE A 93 5.63 -12.74 -0.11
CA ILE A 93 4.34 -13.16 0.43
C ILE A 93 3.31 -13.21 -0.70
N ALA A 94 3.21 -12.17 -1.52
CA ALA A 94 2.27 -12.12 -2.63
C ALA A 94 2.45 -13.31 -3.57
N ALA A 95 3.68 -13.67 -3.91
CA ALA A 95 3.98 -14.83 -4.77
C ALA A 95 3.44 -16.17 -4.27
N ARG A 96 3.05 -16.27 -2.99
CA ARG A 96 2.43 -17.49 -2.43
C ARG A 96 0.91 -17.47 -2.50
N TYR A 97 0.29 -16.29 -2.50
CA TYR A 97 -1.14 -16.11 -2.29
C TYR A 97 -1.84 -15.41 -3.45
N ASP A 98 -1.08 -14.76 -4.33
CA ASP A 98 -1.57 -14.01 -5.47
C ASP A 98 -0.85 -14.46 -6.74
N ASP A 99 -1.58 -15.16 -7.61
CA ASP A 99 -1.02 -15.78 -8.82
C ASP A 99 -0.58 -14.73 -9.87
N ASP A 100 -1.13 -13.52 -9.82
CA ASP A 100 -0.79 -12.41 -10.73
C ASP A 100 0.18 -11.39 -10.10
N GLY A 101 0.54 -11.54 -8.84
CA GLY A 101 1.58 -10.75 -8.18
C GLY A 101 1.15 -9.35 -7.80
N ILE A 102 2.13 -8.45 -7.64
CA ILE A 102 1.92 -7.06 -7.23
C ILE A 102 2.23 -6.08 -8.35
N ASP A 103 1.59 -4.91 -8.31
CA ASP A 103 1.96 -3.76 -9.11
C ASP A 103 2.83 -2.79 -8.31
N ILE A 104 3.86 -2.24 -8.94
CA ILE A 104 4.72 -1.20 -8.37
C ILE A 104 4.62 0.04 -9.25
N GLN A 105 4.24 1.15 -8.63
CA GLN A 105 4.04 2.44 -9.30
C GLN A 105 4.79 3.51 -8.51
N PHE A 106 5.41 4.47 -9.20
CA PHE A 106 6.19 5.54 -8.61
C PHE A 106 5.49 6.88 -8.76
N LEU A 107 5.72 7.81 -7.81
CA LEU A 107 5.13 9.14 -7.88
C LEU A 107 5.77 9.99 -8.99
N ASN A 108 7.09 9.87 -9.20
CA ASN A 108 7.85 10.67 -10.15
C ASN A 108 8.33 9.85 -11.38
N ASP A 109 8.93 8.69 -11.16
CA ASP A 109 9.53 7.88 -12.24
C ASP A 109 8.57 6.83 -12.81
N GLU A 110 7.59 7.27 -13.56
CA GLU A 110 6.60 6.38 -14.20
C GLU A 110 7.21 5.38 -15.20
N ASN A 111 8.42 5.63 -15.73
CA ASN A 111 9.08 4.73 -16.68
C ASN A 111 9.46 3.38 -16.03
N HIS A 112 9.63 3.38 -14.70
CA HIS A 112 9.94 2.20 -13.92
C HIS A 112 8.70 1.52 -13.33
N ASN A 113 7.50 1.96 -13.67
CA ASN A 113 6.27 1.28 -13.27
C ASN A 113 6.25 -0.15 -13.81
N ARG A 114 5.83 -1.09 -12.98
CA ARG A 114 5.76 -2.51 -13.31
C ARG A 114 4.47 -3.10 -12.77
N SER A 115 3.88 -4.00 -13.54
CA SER A 115 2.67 -4.73 -13.15
C SER A 115 2.91 -6.23 -13.16
N HIS A 116 2.11 -6.95 -12.38
CA HIS A 116 2.10 -8.41 -12.30
C HIS A 116 3.47 -8.99 -11.89
N ILE A 117 4.11 -8.38 -10.88
CA ILE A 117 5.41 -8.83 -10.39
C ILE A 117 5.23 -9.95 -9.39
N THR A 118 5.73 -11.14 -9.73
CA THR A 118 5.78 -12.31 -8.84
C THR A 118 7.19 -12.60 -8.34
N SER A 119 8.21 -11.89 -8.85
CA SER A 119 9.62 -12.10 -8.54
C SER A 119 10.20 -10.99 -7.68
N SER A 120 10.67 -11.33 -6.48
CA SER A 120 11.39 -10.39 -5.63
C SER A 120 12.69 -9.89 -6.27
N THR A 121 13.34 -10.70 -7.11
CA THR A 121 14.52 -10.28 -7.89
C THR A 121 14.19 -9.14 -8.84
N LEU A 122 13.07 -9.22 -9.56
CA LEU A 122 12.63 -8.15 -10.46
C LEU A 122 12.32 -6.87 -9.68
N VAL A 123 11.68 -6.96 -8.52
CA VAL A 123 11.45 -5.82 -7.62
C VAL A 123 12.77 -5.16 -7.26
N MET A 124 13.75 -5.95 -6.81
CA MET A 124 15.04 -5.41 -6.39
C MET A 124 15.82 -4.76 -7.54
N GLN A 125 15.75 -5.34 -8.74
CA GLN A 125 16.34 -4.75 -9.95
C GLN A 125 15.67 -3.42 -10.31
N THR A 126 14.34 -3.36 -10.28
CA THR A 126 13.59 -2.12 -10.54
C THR A 126 13.98 -1.03 -9.54
N LEU A 127 13.98 -1.33 -8.25
CA LEU A 127 14.32 -0.34 -7.21
C LEU A 127 15.81 0.07 -7.24
N ALA A 128 16.70 -0.80 -7.73
CA ALA A 128 18.12 -0.48 -7.88
C ALA A 128 18.40 0.50 -9.04
N SER A 129 17.51 0.56 -10.03
CA SER A 129 17.64 1.47 -11.18
C SER A 129 17.11 2.87 -10.88
N ILE A 130 16.42 3.07 -9.76
CA ILE A 130 15.82 4.36 -9.38
C ILE A 130 16.73 5.07 -8.38
N THR A 131 16.96 6.36 -8.64
CA THR A 131 17.51 7.29 -7.67
C THR A 131 16.39 8.24 -7.25
N PRO A 132 15.94 8.21 -5.99
CA PRO A 132 14.88 9.11 -5.51
C PRO A 132 15.19 10.55 -5.85
N ASN A 133 14.24 11.22 -6.50
CA ASN A 133 14.36 12.60 -6.95
C ASN A 133 12.98 13.19 -7.26
N GLY A 134 12.79 14.47 -6.95
CA GLY A 134 11.58 15.19 -7.24
C GLY A 134 10.75 15.52 -6.00
N SER A 135 9.53 15.93 -6.25
CA SER A 135 8.56 16.32 -5.22
C SER A 135 7.63 15.14 -4.83
N THR A 136 6.59 15.41 -4.04
CA THR A 136 5.65 14.40 -3.56
C THR A 136 4.24 14.61 -4.16
N PRO A 137 4.03 14.40 -5.49
CA PRO A 137 2.75 14.65 -6.17
C PRO A 137 1.73 13.51 -5.91
N LEU A 138 1.55 13.15 -4.65
CA LEU A 138 0.72 12.02 -4.23
C LEU A 138 -0.74 12.19 -4.65
N GLY A 139 -1.30 13.39 -4.49
CA GLY A 139 -2.70 13.66 -4.83
C GLY A 139 -2.99 13.47 -6.32
N ALA A 140 -2.08 13.91 -7.18
CA ALA A 140 -2.20 13.75 -8.63
C ALA A 140 -2.08 12.28 -9.04
N GLN A 141 -1.11 11.56 -8.51
CA GLN A 141 -0.92 10.14 -8.80
C GLN A 141 -2.06 9.29 -8.25
N LEU A 142 -2.50 9.53 -7.02
CA LEU A 142 -3.65 8.83 -6.46
C LEU A 142 -4.91 9.06 -7.30
N GLN A 143 -5.16 10.29 -7.75
CA GLN A 143 -6.29 10.59 -8.64
C GLN A 143 -6.19 9.81 -9.96
N LYS A 144 -5.01 9.72 -10.56
CA LYS A 144 -4.75 8.96 -11.78
C LYS A 144 -5.07 7.47 -11.59
N HIS A 145 -4.57 6.87 -10.50
CA HIS A 145 -4.78 5.45 -10.21
C HIS A 145 -6.24 5.15 -9.89
N LEU A 146 -6.90 5.96 -9.06
CA LEU A 146 -8.31 5.78 -8.75
C LEU A 146 -9.20 5.94 -9.97
N ARG A 147 -8.91 6.92 -10.84
CA ARG A 147 -9.66 7.09 -12.10
C ARG A 147 -9.49 5.88 -13.02
N ALA A 148 -8.28 5.37 -13.18
CA ALA A 148 -8.01 4.19 -14.00
C ALA A 148 -8.75 2.96 -13.45
N TYR A 149 -8.75 2.79 -12.13
CA TYR A 149 -9.47 1.71 -11.50
C TYR A 149 -11.00 1.81 -11.69
N LEU A 150 -11.58 2.98 -11.53
CA LEU A 150 -13.02 3.18 -11.74
C LEU A 150 -13.45 2.90 -13.19
N ILE A 151 -12.60 3.23 -14.17
CA ILE A 151 -12.85 2.88 -15.57
C ILE A 151 -12.84 1.36 -15.75
N TYR A 152 -11.82 0.68 -15.21
CA TYR A 152 -11.73 -0.77 -15.20
C TYR A 152 -12.96 -1.40 -14.53
N PHE A 153 -13.35 -0.91 -13.36
CA PHE A 153 -14.53 -1.35 -12.63
C PHE A 153 -15.81 -1.27 -13.50
N ASP A 154 -16.09 -0.09 -14.06
CA ASP A 154 -17.26 0.11 -14.92
C ASP A 154 -17.24 -0.82 -16.17
N GLU A 155 -16.07 -1.13 -16.71
CA GLU A 155 -15.93 -2.04 -17.86
C GLU A 155 -16.19 -3.51 -17.47
N GLN A 156 -15.71 -3.96 -16.33
CA GLN A 156 -15.92 -5.32 -15.86
C GLN A 156 -17.39 -5.53 -15.47
N GLU A 157 -17.96 -4.60 -14.69
CA GLU A 157 -19.37 -4.69 -14.26
C GLU A 157 -20.35 -4.69 -15.44
N ARG A 158 -20.04 -3.96 -16.52
CA ARG A 158 -20.85 -4.03 -17.76
C ARG A 158 -20.76 -5.37 -18.47
N LYS A 159 -19.62 -6.06 -18.40
CA LYS A 159 -19.45 -7.39 -18.99
C LYS A 159 -20.14 -8.45 -18.18
N ARG A 160 -19.97 -8.39 -16.86
CA ARG A 160 -20.55 -9.33 -15.90
C ARG A 160 -20.64 -8.66 -14.52
N PRO A 161 -21.81 -8.60 -13.90
CA PRO A 161 -21.96 -8.07 -12.55
C PRO A 161 -21.06 -8.81 -11.53
N ASN A 162 -20.49 -8.08 -10.61
CA ASN A 162 -19.57 -8.55 -9.56
C ASN A 162 -18.33 -9.28 -10.11
N SER A 163 -17.80 -8.82 -11.26
CA SER A 163 -16.61 -9.43 -11.88
C SER A 163 -15.36 -8.55 -11.76
N ALA A 164 -15.49 -7.29 -11.34
CA ALA A 164 -14.35 -6.43 -11.10
C ALA A 164 -13.54 -6.93 -9.91
N ARG A 165 -12.22 -7.16 -10.10
CA ARG A 165 -11.33 -7.50 -8.98
C ARG A 165 -11.26 -6.33 -8.00
N GLN A 166 -11.25 -6.67 -6.73
CA GLN A 166 -11.00 -5.73 -5.65
C GLN A 166 -9.56 -5.18 -5.77
N ARG A 167 -9.35 -3.93 -5.35
CA ARG A 167 -8.02 -3.31 -5.42
C ARG A 167 -7.60 -2.77 -4.07
N ASN A 168 -6.33 -3.03 -3.73
CA ASN A 168 -5.68 -2.45 -2.58
C ASN A 168 -4.51 -1.58 -3.03
N ILE A 169 -4.52 -0.28 -2.66
CA ILE A 169 -3.44 0.66 -2.95
C ILE A 169 -2.68 0.93 -1.65
N ILE A 170 -1.42 0.53 -1.60
CA ILE A 170 -0.53 0.76 -0.46
C ILE A 170 0.44 1.87 -0.83
N VAL A 171 0.28 3.02 -0.20
CA VAL A 171 1.16 4.18 -0.39
C VAL A 171 2.33 4.09 0.57
N LEU A 172 3.55 4.08 0.06
CA LEU A 172 4.78 4.18 0.86
C LEU A 172 5.37 5.59 0.69
N THR A 173 5.35 6.41 1.73
CA THR A 173 5.81 7.81 1.69
C THR A 173 6.46 8.21 3.01
N ASP A 174 7.30 9.23 3.00
CA ASP A 174 7.91 9.81 4.20
C ASP A 174 7.48 11.25 4.46
N GLY A 175 6.66 11.81 3.58
CA GLY A 175 6.37 13.23 3.56
C GLY A 175 4.90 13.60 3.49
N VAL A 176 4.68 14.89 3.70
CA VAL A 176 3.39 15.53 3.40
C VAL A 176 3.33 15.76 1.89
N PRO A 177 2.22 15.39 1.23
CA PRO A 177 2.05 15.65 -0.20
C PRO A 177 2.13 17.13 -0.58
N ASP A 178 2.56 17.41 -1.81
CA ASP A 178 2.59 18.78 -2.36
C ASP A 178 1.20 19.39 -2.44
N GLU A 179 0.19 18.54 -2.62
CA GLU A 179 -1.19 18.98 -2.73
C GLU A 179 -1.85 19.17 -1.37
N ARG A 180 -2.88 20.01 -1.35
CA ARG A 180 -3.69 20.22 -0.15
C ARG A 180 -4.43 18.92 0.23
N GLN A 181 -4.47 18.62 1.53
CA GLN A 181 -5.23 17.49 2.10
C GLN A 181 -6.67 17.41 1.57
N SER A 182 -7.35 18.54 1.42
CA SER A 182 -8.71 18.60 0.88
C SER A 182 -8.85 18.09 -0.56
N MET A 183 -7.76 18.13 -1.35
CA MET A 183 -7.73 17.54 -2.69
C MET A 183 -7.66 16.02 -2.62
N ILE A 184 -6.79 15.50 -1.77
CA ILE A 184 -6.64 14.05 -1.56
C ILE A 184 -7.93 13.46 -1.01
N LYS A 185 -8.48 14.06 0.07
CA LYS A 185 -9.78 13.69 0.64
C LYS A 185 -10.87 13.62 -0.44
N ARG A 186 -11.02 14.70 -1.22
CA ARG A 186 -12.04 14.78 -2.28
C ARG A 186 -11.87 13.72 -3.36
N THR A 187 -10.63 13.36 -3.68
CA THR A 187 -10.31 12.32 -4.66
C THR A 187 -10.76 10.95 -4.15
N ILE A 188 -10.48 10.63 -2.88
CA ILE A 188 -10.87 9.38 -2.22
C ILE A 188 -12.40 9.30 -2.11
N VAL A 189 -13.04 10.33 -1.54
CA VAL A 189 -14.50 10.40 -1.36
C VAL A 189 -15.23 10.23 -2.71
N LYS A 190 -14.73 10.87 -3.77
CA LYS A 190 -15.33 10.73 -5.10
C LYS A 190 -15.26 9.29 -5.62
N ALA A 191 -14.15 8.58 -5.36
CA ALA A 191 -14.01 7.19 -5.76
C ALA A 191 -14.96 6.29 -4.95
N ALA A 192 -15.02 6.46 -3.63
CA ALA A 192 -15.93 5.73 -2.75
C ALA A 192 -17.39 5.92 -3.18
N LYS A 193 -17.88 7.16 -3.29
CA LYS A 193 -19.25 7.46 -3.74
C LYS A 193 -19.59 6.87 -5.12
N LYS A 194 -18.62 6.78 -6.02
CA LYS A 194 -18.83 6.15 -7.34
C LYS A 194 -19.05 4.65 -7.19
N LEU A 195 -18.30 3.99 -6.32
CA LEU A 195 -18.45 2.56 -6.03
C LEU A 195 -19.76 2.27 -5.31
N ASP A 196 -20.13 3.07 -4.29
CA ASP A 196 -21.40 2.95 -3.55
C ASP A 196 -22.60 3.09 -4.50
N LYS A 197 -22.55 4.06 -5.41
CA LYS A 197 -23.61 4.25 -6.41
C LYS A 197 -23.81 3.06 -7.35
N ASN A 198 -22.81 2.19 -7.47
CA ASN A 198 -22.87 0.98 -8.29
C ASN A 198 -23.04 -0.30 -7.45
N ASP A 199 -23.45 -0.18 -6.19
CA ASP A 199 -23.66 -1.30 -5.27
C ASP A 199 -22.45 -2.26 -5.19
N ALA A 200 -21.22 -1.68 -5.33
CA ALA A 200 -20.01 -2.47 -5.22
C ALA A 200 -19.81 -2.94 -3.76
N VAL A 201 -19.14 -4.09 -3.57
CA VAL A 201 -18.85 -4.61 -2.23
C VAL A 201 -17.99 -3.64 -1.42
N ASP A 202 -18.11 -3.64 -0.08
CA ASP A 202 -17.40 -2.68 0.80
C ASP A 202 -15.88 -2.72 0.60
N GLU A 203 -15.33 -3.91 0.43
CA GLU A 203 -13.90 -4.14 0.21
C GLU A 203 -13.47 -3.94 -1.25
N GLN A 204 -14.30 -3.34 -2.10
CA GLN A 204 -13.98 -3.17 -3.52
C GLN A 204 -12.70 -2.36 -3.76
N LEU A 205 -12.43 -1.38 -2.90
CA LEU A 205 -11.24 -0.53 -2.96
C LEU A 205 -10.75 -0.21 -1.55
N GLY A 206 -9.49 -0.56 -1.28
CA GLY A 206 -8.77 -0.14 -0.09
C GLY A 206 -7.62 0.81 -0.44
N ILE A 207 -7.38 1.80 0.43
CA ILE A 207 -6.23 2.71 0.32
C ILE A 207 -5.56 2.77 1.69
N GLN A 208 -4.27 2.46 1.74
CA GLN A 208 -3.50 2.46 2.96
C GLN A 208 -2.27 3.36 2.82
N PHE A 209 -2.06 4.23 3.81
CA PHE A 209 -0.87 5.08 3.88
C PHE A 209 0.10 4.51 4.90
N CYS A 210 1.29 4.15 4.43
CA CYS A 210 2.41 3.66 5.22
C CYS A 210 3.47 4.75 5.30
N VAL A 211 3.57 5.44 6.43
CA VAL A 211 4.52 6.53 6.64
C VAL A 211 5.87 5.96 7.07
N ILE A 212 6.92 6.29 6.32
CA ILE A 212 8.30 5.87 6.56
C ILE A 212 9.08 6.99 7.24
N GLY A 213 9.43 6.81 8.50
CA GLY A 213 10.16 7.80 9.28
C GLY A 213 9.29 8.54 10.29
N ASN A 214 9.86 9.60 10.87
CA ASN A 214 9.23 10.36 11.95
C ASN A 214 9.29 11.88 11.68
N GLU A 215 9.11 12.27 10.43
CA GLU A 215 9.15 13.70 10.08
C GLU A 215 8.01 14.45 10.77
N PRO A 216 8.28 15.63 11.35
CA PRO A 216 7.27 16.43 12.04
C PRO A 216 6.08 16.77 11.12
N GLY A 217 4.86 16.67 11.65
CA GLY A 217 3.63 17.04 10.93
C GLY A 217 3.09 15.99 9.97
N VAL A 218 3.88 14.98 9.58
CA VAL A 218 3.43 13.94 8.63
C VAL A 218 2.38 13.04 9.26
N ALA A 219 2.63 12.61 10.49
CA ALA A 219 1.69 11.77 11.22
C ALA A 219 0.35 12.47 11.47
N GLU A 220 0.41 13.74 11.83
CA GLU A 220 -0.75 14.60 12.05
C GLU A 220 -1.53 14.81 10.76
N PHE A 221 -0.83 14.99 9.63
CA PHE A 221 -1.47 15.11 8.31
C PHE A 221 -2.30 13.88 7.98
N TYR A 222 -1.72 12.68 8.05
CA TYR A 222 -2.45 11.45 7.71
C TYR A 222 -3.52 11.09 8.75
N SER A 223 -3.28 11.33 10.05
CA SER A 223 -4.29 11.14 11.07
C SER A 223 -5.48 12.08 10.90
N SER A 224 -5.23 13.34 10.51
CA SER A 224 -6.33 14.28 10.25
C SER A 224 -7.08 13.95 8.96
N LEU A 225 -6.40 13.43 7.94
CA LEU A 225 -7.05 12.94 6.72
C LEU A 225 -8.01 11.78 7.02
N ASP A 226 -7.60 10.84 7.85
CA ASP A 226 -8.38 9.71 8.31
C ASP A 226 -9.63 10.16 9.09
N ASN A 227 -9.44 10.96 10.13
CA ASN A 227 -10.55 11.53 10.91
C ASN A 227 -11.53 12.32 10.04
N ASP A 228 -11.02 13.07 9.06
CA ASP A 228 -11.83 13.85 8.13
C ASP A 228 -12.63 12.96 7.16
N LEU A 229 -12.11 11.81 6.78
CA LEU A 229 -12.81 10.83 5.96
C LEU A 229 -13.96 10.19 6.74
N GLU A 230 -13.74 9.88 8.03
CA GLU A 230 -14.76 9.30 8.91
C GLU A 230 -15.88 10.28 9.27
N GLN A 231 -15.54 11.54 9.59
CA GLN A 231 -16.50 12.52 10.10
C GLN A 231 -17.24 13.31 9.00
N GLY A 232 -16.71 13.27 7.80
CA GLY A 232 -17.03 14.27 6.80
C GLY A 232 -18.20 14.01 5.88
N GLU A 233 -18.64 12.78 5.71
CA GLU A 233 -19.78 12.39 4.88
C GLU A 233 -20.18 10.95 5.21
N ASP A 234 -21.47 10.59 5.07
CA ASP A 234 -21.97 9.21 5.11
C ASP A 234 -21.32 8.38 3.99
N LEU A 235 -20.07 7.95 4.22
CA LEU A 235 -19.42 6.94 3.42
C LEU A 235 -19.73 5.60 4.06
N GLU A 236 -20.41 4.72 3.35
CA GLU A 236 -20.65 3.34 3.78
C GLU A 236 -19.35 2.50 3.75
N ARG A 237 -18.25 3.07 3.20
CA ARG A 237 -16.98 2.40 2.99
C ARG A 237 -15.89 2.91 3.89
N ASP A 238 -15.15 1.98 4.46
CA ASP A 238 -13.94 2.25 5.23
C ASP A 238 -12.75 2.52 4.27
N VAL A 239 -12.17 3.71 4.39
CA VAL A 239 -10.90 4.06 3.74
C VAL A 239 -9.88 4.23 4.86
N SER A 240 -9.22 3.14 5.23
CA SER A 240 -8.36 3.14 6.40
C SER A 240 -6.96 3.69 6.11
N THR A 241 -6.44 4.46 7.07
CA THR A 241 -5.04 4.87 7.12
C THR A 241 -4.35 4.14 8.28
N HIS A 242 -3.24 3.46 7.99
CA HIS A 242 -2.47 2.75 9.00
C HIS A 242 -1.07 3.38 9.11
N ARG A 243 -0.66 3.63 10.35
CA ARG A 243 0.70 4.07 10.69
C ARG A 243 1.57 2.88 11.04
N ILE A 244 2.73 2.81 10.43
CA ILE A 244 3.81 1.87 10.78
C ILE A 244 4.83 2.57 11.64
#